data_ce20ee0a0665c004826e749da92c815f
#
_entry.id   ce20ee0a0665c004826e749da92c815f
#
_cell.length_a   1.000
_cell.length_b   1.000
_cell.length_c   1.000
_cell.angle_alpha   90.00
_cell.angle_beta   90.00
_cell.angle_gamma   90.00
#
_symmetry.space_group_name_H-M   'P 1'
#
loop_
_entity.id
_entity.type
_entity.pdbx_description
1 polymer ?
#
loop_
_entity_poly.entity_id
_entity_poly.type
_entity_poly.pdbx_seq_one_letter_code
_entity_poly.pdbx_strand_id
1 'polypeptide(L)'
;TKKEMYKQPLDPHLMDDLIIDCQSCSGICCIALYFSKIDGFPQDKKAGVPCLHLCQDGLCAIHSELTKRRLTGCIQYDCLGAGQIVTQSLYPKTMWQDHPDQKEQLFSDFVKVFQLQQIRWYLLQCTCLNGMEDLLSDLTQLLMEIESAFINQECLKNCSLSNMHQRANII
;
A
#
# COMPACT_ATOMS: atom_id res chain seq x y z
N THR A 1 -18.50 -17.85 21.84
CA THR A 1 -18.16 -18.49 20.54
C THR A 1 -17.36 -17.49 19.69
N LYS A 2 -16.51 -17.96 18.76
CA LYS A 2 -15.72 -17.08 17.86
C LYS A 2 -16.60 -16.04 17.14
N LYS A 3 -17.87 -16.29 16.96
CA LYS A 3 -18.84 -15.41 16.28
C LYS A 3 -19.26 -14.20 17.13
N GLU A 4 -19.09 -14.25 18.45
CA GLU A 4 -19.43 -13.15 19.36
C GLU A 4 -18.29 -12.15 19.57
N MET A 5 -17.09 -12.46 19.06
CA MET A 5 -15.88 -11.65 19.21
C MET A 5 -15.75 -10.54 18.15
N TYR A 6 -16.55 -10.60 17.08
CA TYR A 6 -16.50 -9.63 16.00
C TYR A 6 -17.86 -8.95 15.79
N LYS A 7 -17.84 -7.63 15.75
CA LYS A 7 -18.95 -6.80 15.25
C LYS A 7 -18.81 -6.60 13.74
N GLN A 8 -19.84 -6.07 13.11
CA GLN A 8 -19.69 -5.54 11.75
C GLN A 8 -18.74 -4.33 11.76
N PRO A 9 -17.89 -4.16 10.71
CA PRO A 9 -17.03 -2.99 10.61
C PRO A 9 -17.86 -1.70 10.65
N LEU A 10 -17.28 -0.63 11.15
CA LEU A 10 -17.90 0.70 11.23
C LEU A 10 -18.47 1.17 9.87
N ASP A 11 -17.73 0.92 8.80
CA ASP A 11 -18.13 1.12 7.42
C ASP A 11 -17.39 0.12 6.52
N PRO A 12 -18.09 -0.77 5.78
CA PRO A 12 -17.46 -1.70 4.85
C PRO A 12 -16.59 -1.01 3.78
N HIS A 13 -16.97 0.22 3.36
CA HIS A 13 -16.23 0.97 2.33
C HIS A 13 -14.87 1.47 2.79
N LEU A 14 -14.60 1.55 4.10
CA LEU A 14 -13.27 1.91 4.61
C LEU A 14 -12.17 0.90 4.24
N MET A 15 -12.56 -0.31 3.81
CA MET A 15 -11.64 -1.34 3.34
C MET A 15 -11.38 -1.26 1.82
N ASP A 16 -12.18 -0.54 1.06
CA ASP A 16 -12.11 -0.52 -0.42
C ASP A 16 -10.75 0.01 -0.90
N ASP A 17 -10.22 1.03 -0.25
CA ASP A 17 -8.91 1.63 -0.58
C ASP A 17 -7.71 0.72 -0.26
N LEU A 18 -7.94 -0.35 0.50
CA LEU A 18 -6.92 -1.35 0.81
C LEU A 18 -6.85 -2.45 -0.25
N ILE A 19 -7.85 -2.53 -1.14
CA ILE A 19 -7.87 -3.49 -2.23
C ILE A 19 -6.92 -3.02 -3.33
N ILE A 20 -5.99 -3.89 -3.72
CA ILE A 20 -5.04 -3.57 -4.78
C ILE A 20 -5.74 -3.41 -6.13
N ASP A 21 -5.42 -2.32 -6.83
CA ASP A 21 -5.80 -2.06 -8.21
C ASP A 21 -4.57 -1.71 -9.05
N CYS A 22 -3.95 -2.74 -9.62
CA CYS A 22 -2.75 -2.58 -10.44
C CYS A 22 -3.02 -1.81 -11.74
N GLN A 23 -4.27 -1.70 -12.19
CA GLN A 23 -4.62 -0.93 -13.38
C GLN A 23 -4.66 0.58 -13.12
N SER A 24 -4.88 0.94 -11.87
CA SER A 24 -4.85 2.33 -11.40
C SER A 24 -3.48 2.76 -10.85
N CYS A 25 -2.44 1.94 -11.05
CA CYS A 25 -1.09 2.14 -10.55
C CYS A 25 -0.08 2.23 -11.70
N SER A 26 0.92 3.09 -11.57
CA SER A 26 2.04 3.20 -12.54
C SER A 26 3.13 2.11 -12.37
N GLY A 27 2.80 0.97 -11.78
CA GLY A 27 3.71 -0.17 -11.62
C GLY A 27 4.84 0.06 -10.63
N ILE A 28 4.62 0.84 -9.57
CA ILE A 28 5.67 1.28 -8.64
C ILE A 28 6.36 0.09 -7.97
N CYS A 29 5.63 -0.93 -7.52
CA CYS A 29 6.21 -2.13 -6.92
C CYS A 29 7.10 -2.89 -7.91
N CYS A 30 6.77 -2.86 -9.21
CA CYS A 30 7.58 -3.48 -10.28
C CYS A 30 8.96 -2.82 -10.44
N ILE A 31 9.18 -1.65 -9.86
CA ILE A 31 10.44 -0.92 -9.92
C ILE A 31 11.07 -0.88 -8.53
N ALA A 32 10.32 -0.41 -7.52
CA ALA A 32 10.83 -0.12 -6.20
C ALA A 32 11.34 -1.36 -5.45
N LEU A 33 10.66 -2.50 -5.62
CA LEU A 33 10.92 -3.68 -4.81
C LEU A 33 12.00 -4.61 -5.41
N TYR A 34 12.65 -5.35 -4.52
CA TYR A 34 13.49 -6.49 -4.88
C TYR A 34 12.64 -7.75 -4.96
N PHE A 35 12.88 -8.58 -5.99
CA PHE A 35 12.33 -9.92 -6.08
C PHE A 35 13.45 -10.90 -6.44
N SER A 36 13.47 -12.05 -5.80
CA SER A 36 14.49 -13.06 -5.98
C SER A 36 14.05 -14.19 -6.92
N LYS A 37 14.99 -15.05 -7.30
CA LYS A 37 14.67 -16.30 -8.00
C LYS A 37 13.74 -17.22 -7.20
N ILE A 38 13.78 -17.15 -5.87
CA ILE A 38 12.89 -17.93 -4.99
C ILE A 38 11.44 -17.48 -5.17
N ASP A 39 11.21 -16.21 -5.53
CA ASP A 39 9.90 -15.63 -5.82
C ASP A 39 9.37 -16.00 -7.22
N GLY A 40 10.04 -16.92 -7.92
CA GLY A 40 9.65 -17.42 -9.24
C GLY A 40 10.24 -16.63 -10.42
N PHE A 41 11.09 -15.66 -10.17
CA PHE A 41 11.76 -14.88 -11.23
C PHE A 41 12.89 -15.70 -11.88
N PRO A 42 13.16 -15.50 -13.18
CA PRO A 42 14.27 -16.20 -13.85
C PRO A 42 15.64 -15.75 -13.31
N GLN A 43 15.73 -14.54 -12.80
CA GLN A 43 16.90 -13.96 -12.14
C GLN A 43 16.46 -12.95 -11.08
N ASP A 44 17.37 -12.62 -10.17
CA ASP A 44 17.09 -11.62 -9.14
C ASP A 44 16.82 -10.25 -9.77
N LYS A 45 15.68 -9.65 -9.41
CA LYS A 45 15.32 -8.28 -9.78
C LYS A 45 15.71 -7.35 -8.64
N LYS A 46 16.67 -6.49 -8.88
CA LYS A 46 17.13 -5.51 -7.89
C LYS A 46 16.08 -4.43 -7.62
N ALA A 47 16.03 -3.93 -6.39
CA ALA A 47 15.25 -2.74 -6.04
C ALA A 47 15.71 -1.53 -6.89
N GLY A 48 14.77 -0.70 -7.30
CA GLY A 48 15.03 0.46 -8.17
C GLY A 48 15.27 0.14 -9.65
N VAL A 49 15.32 -1.14 -10.02
CA VAL A 49 15.43 -1.59 -11.41
C VAL A 49 14.07 -2.04 -11.92
N PRO A 50 13.59 -1.52 -13.07
CA PRO A 50 12.33 -1.93 -13.65
C PRO A 50 12.27 -3.44 -13.92
N CYS A 51 11.11 -4.03 -13.63
CA CYS A 51 10.82 -5.40 -14.06
C CYS A 51 10.79 -5.48 -15.59
N LEU A 52 11.34 -6.55 -16.16
CA LEU A 52 11.36 -6.77 -17.62
C LEU A 52 9.94 -6.89 -18.24
N HIS A 53 8.93 -7.15 -17.44
CA HIS A 53 7.53 -7.24 -17.87
C HIS A 53 6.73 -5.94 -17.66
N LEU A 54 7.36 -4.89 -17.17
CA LEU A 54 6.73 -3.59 -17.00
C LEU A 54 6.70 -2.85 -18.33
N CYS A 55 5.49 -2.50 -18.80
CA CYS A 55 5.27 -1.71 -20.01
C CYS A 55 5.50 -0.22 -19.77
N GLN A 56 5.57 0.56 -20.85
CA GLN A 56 5.74 2.03 -20.79
C GLN A 56 4.56 2.75 -20.14
N ASP A 57 3.36 2.17 -20.22
CA ASP A 57 2.15 2.67 -19.60
C ASP A 57 2.06 2.36 -18.09
N GLY A 58 3.07 1.73 -17.51
CA GLY A 58 3.10 1.34 -16.11
C GLY A 58 2.39 0.02 -15.80
N LEU A 59 1.82 -0.65 -16.79
CA LEU A 59 1.12 -1.92 -16.61
C LEU A 59 2.07 -3.13 -16.76
N CYS A 60 1.68 -4.24 -16.18
CA CYS A 60 2.42 -5.49 -16.31
C CYS A 60 1.94 -6.28 -17.54
N ALA A 61 2.82 -6.53 -18.52
CA ALA A 61 2.51 -7.28 -19.74
C ALA A 61 2.00 -8.71 -19.48
N ILE A 62 2.33 -9.29 -18.32
CA ILE A 62 1.99 -10.67 -17.99
C ILE A 62 1.08 -10.78 -16.75
N HIS A 63 0.40 -9.71 -16.37
CA HIS A 63 -0.41 -9.69 -15.14
C HIS A 63 -1.41 -10.85 -15.07
N SER A 64 -2.10 -11.15 -16.15
CA SER A 64 -3.04 -12.29 -16.24
C SER A 64 -2.37 -13.68 -16.25
N GLU A 65 -1.05 -13.73 -16.40
CA GLU A 65 -0.29 -14.98 -16.48
C GLU A 65 0.57 -15.28 -15.25
N LEU A 66 0.55 -14.44 -14.23
CA LEU A 66 1.41 -14.55 -13.05
C LEU A 66 1.33 -15.94 -12.41
N THR A 67 0.14 -16.47 -12.22
CA THR A 67 -0.10 -17.80 -11.66
C THR A 67 0.44 -18.91 -12.56
N LYS A 68 0.19 -18.82 -13.87
CA LYS A 68 0.70 -19.78 -14.86
C LYS A 68 2.23 -19.80 -14.89
N ARG A 69 2.84 -18.62 -14.74
CA ARG A 69 4.30 -18.45 -14.72
C ARG A 69 4.93 -18.69 -13.36
N ARG A 70 4.12 -18.95 -12.32
CA ARG A 70 4.57 -19.20 -10.94
C ARG A 70 5.41 -18.07 -10.35
N LEU A 71 5.08 -16.83 -10.67
CA LEU A 71 5.72 -15.63 -10.10
C LEU A 71 5.13 -15.36 -8.69
N THR A 72 5.53 -16.20 -7.74
CA THR A 72 4.97 -16.21 -6.38
C THR A 72 5.18 -14.88 -5.66
N GLY A 73 6.31 -14.21 -5.89
CA GLY A 73 6.57 -12.89 -5.33
C GLY A 73 5.51 -11.86 -5.73
N CYS A 74 5.13 -11.82 -7.02
CA CYS A 74 4.07 -10.91 -7.47
C CYS A 74 2.68 -11.34 -7.01
N ILE A 75 2.40 -12.65 -6.93
CA ILE A 75 1.09 -13.18 -6.55
C ILE A 75 0.80 -12.93 -5.06
N GLN A 76 1.83 -13.06 -4.22
CA GLN A 76 1.70 -12.95 -2.76
C GLN A 76 1.91 -11.54 -2.24
N TYR A 77 2.50 -10.65 -3.05
CA TYR A 77 2.73 -9.29 -2.64
C TYR A 77 1.43 -8.50 -2.69
N ASP A 78 1.04 -7.96 -1.54
CA ASP A 78 -0.08 -7.05 -1.40
C ASP A 78 0.42 -5.69 -0.91
N CYS A 79 0.26 -4.65 -1.73
CA CYS A 79 0.63 -3.29 -1.36
C CYS A 79 -0.47 -2.55 -0.59
N LEU A 80 -1.59 -3.21 -0.28
CA LEU A 80 -2.74 -2.62 0.40
C LEU A 80 -3.19 -1.29 -0.24
N GLY A 81 -3.20 -1.24 -1.57
CA GLY A 81 -3.59 -0.03 -2.32
C GLY A 81 -2.55 1.09 -2.38
N ALA A 82 -1.37 0.94 -1.77
CA ALA A 82 -0.37 2.00 -1.72
C ALA A 82 0.07 2.49 -3.12
N GLY A 83 0.16 1.59 -4.09
CA GLY A 83 0.56 1.93 -5.46
C GLY A 83 -0.42 2.89 -6.15
N GLN A 84 -1.71 2.62 -6.04
CA GLN A 84 -2.76 3.49 -6.61
C GLN A 84 -2.86 4.83 -5.87
N ILE A 85 -2.72 4.87 -4.54
CA ILE A 85 -2.68 6.11 -3.76
C ILE A 85 -1.52 7.00 -4.24
N VAL A 86 -0.31 6.45 -4.34
CA VAL A 86 0.85 7.20 -4.81
C VAL A 86 0.62 7.71 -6.22
N THR A 87 0.18 6.85 -7.13
CA THR A 87 -0.03 7.22 -8.54
C THR A 87 -1.10 8.29 -8.71
N GLN A 88 -2.22 8.20 -8.02
CA GLN A 88 -3.38 9.04 -8.28
C GLN A 88 -3.43 10.30 -7.42
N SER A 89 -2.99 10.21 -6.17
CA SER A 89 -3.11 11.33 -5.23
C SER A 89 -1.80 12.10 -5.06
N LEU A 90 -0.68 11.40 -4.91
CA LEU A 90 0.60 12.05 -4.59
C LEU A 90 1.37 12.48 -5.83
N TYR A 91 1.31 11.70 -6.90
CA TYR A 91 2.02 11.94 -8.16
C TYR A 91 1.08 11.84 -9.36
N PRO A 92 -0.04 12.59 -9.38
CA PRO A 92 -1.01 12.50 -10.47
C PRO A 92 -0.35 12.94 -11.79
N LYS A 93 -0.55 12.13 -12.83
CA LYS A 93 -0.01 12.35 -14.17
C LYS A 93 1.52 12.30 -14.29
N THR A 94 2.22 11.87 -13.24
CA THR A 94 3.68 11.73 -13.25
C THR A 94 4.02 10.26 -13.52
N MET A 95 4.59 10.03 -14.69
CA MET A 95 5.24 8.75 -14.97
C MET A 95 6.68 8.84 -14.47
N TRP A 96 7.11 7.87 -13.66
CA TRP A 96 8.46 7.85 -13.10
C TRP A 96 9.56 7.83 -14.19
N GLN A 97 9.22 7.34 -15.40
CA GLN A 97 10.12 7.31 -16.56
C GLN A 97 10.47 8.72 -17.05
N ASP A 98 9.51 9.62 -16.99
CA ASP A 98 9.65 11.00 -17.48
C ASP A 98 10.29 11.92 -16.44
N HIS A 99 10.32 11.48 -15.16
CA HIS A 99 10.83 12.26 -14.03
C HIS A 99 11.87 11.47 -13.22
N PRO A 100 13.02 11.13 -13.79
CA PRO A 100 14.06 10.34 -13.11
C PRO A 100 14.62 11.03 -11.86
N ASP A 101 14.54 12.35 -11.77
CA ASP A 101 14.92 13.19 -10.62
C ASP A 101 14.00 12.98 -9.41
N GLN A 102 12.73 12.59 -9.63
CA GLN A 102 11.75 12.35 -8.58
C GLN A 102 11.65 10.88 -8.17
N LYS A 103 12.31 10.00 -8.87
CA LYS A 103 12.19 8.55 -8.73
C LYS A 103 12.45 8.06 -7.30
N GLU A 104 13.52 8.53 -6.68
CA GLU A 104 13.89 8.11 -5.32
C GLU A 104 12.86 8.56 -4.29
N GLN A 105 12.37 9.81 -4.42
CA GLN A 105 11.33 10.33 -3.54
C GLN A 105 10.03 9.56 -3.71
N LEU A 106 9.62 9.29 -4.96
CA LEU A 106 8.42 8.51 -5.26
C LEU A 106 8.48 7.11 -4.62
N PHE A 107 9.63 6.45 -4.67
CA PHE A 107 9.80 5.14 -4.04
C PHE A 107 9.79 5.20 -2.51
N SER A 108 10.40 6.24 -1.94
CA SER A 108 10.36 6.49 -0.50
C SER A 108 8.92 6.74 -0.03
N ASP A 109 8.17 7.55 -0.76
CA ASP A 109 6.78 7.84 -0.47
C ASP A 109 5.90 6.60 -0.62
N PHE A 110 6.14 5.77 -1.63
CA PHE A 110 5.45 4.48 -1.77
C PHE A 110 5.65 3.57 -0.55
N VAL A 111 6.87 3.44 -0.06
CA VAL A 111 7.16 2.64 1.14
C VAL A 111 6.45 3.21 2.36
N LYS A 112 6.47 4.54 2.51
CA LYS A 112 5.79 5.22 3.62
C LYS A 112 4.27 5.03 3.56
N VAL A 113 3.66 5.20 2.39
CA VAL A 113 2.21 4.96 2.18
C VAL A 113 1.86 3.50 2.48
N PHE A 114 2.68 2.55 2.01
CA PHE A 114 2.46 1.13 2.31
C PHE A 114 2.47 0.85 3.82
N GLN A 115 3.42 1.40 4.56
CA GLN A 115 3.47 1.26 6.01
C GLN A 115 2.28 1.91 6.72
N LEU A 116 1.82 3.07 6.27
CA LEU A 116 0.60 3.71 6.77
C LEU A 116 -0.65 2.88 6.47
N GLN A 117 -0.74 2.27 5.28
CA GLN A 117 -1.82 1.36 4.92
C GLN A 117 -1.81 0.08 5.78
N GLN A 118 -0.64 -0.44 6.15
CA GLN A 118 -0.54 -1.55 7.10
C GLN A 118 -1.10 -1.16 8.48
N ILE A 119 -0.74 0.02 8.99
CA ILE A 119 -1.31 0.53 10.24
C ILE A 119 -2.82 0.68 10.10
N ARG A 120 -3.30 1.29 9.02
CA ARG A 120 -4.73 1.48 8.72
C ARG A 120 -5.48 0.15 8.71
N TRP A 121 -4.91 -0.87 8.06
CA TRP A 121 -5.49 -2.21 8.02
C TRP A 121 -5.66 -2.80 9.43
N TYR A 122 -4.63 -2.73 10.29
CA TYR A 122 -4.71 -3.21 11.67
C TYR A 122 -5.76 -2.44 12.48
N LEU A 123 -5.79 -1.12 12.38
CA LEU A 123 -6.77 -0.30 13.08
C LEU A 123 -8.21 -0.66 12.67
N LEU A 124 -8.46 -0.86 11.38
CA LEU A 124 -9.76 -1.28 10.88
C LEU A 124 -10.17 -2.67 11.40
N GLN A 125 -9.23 -3.61 11.51
CA GLN A 125 -9.50 -4.90 12.15
C GLN A 125 -9.88 -4.72 13.63
N CYS A 126 -9.22 -3.83 14.35
CA CYS A 126 -9.54 -3.53 15.75
C CYS A 126 -10.98 -2.99 15.90
N THR A 127 -11.47 -2.18 14.96
CA THR A 127 -12.87 -1.67 15.03
C THR A 127 -13.92 -2.79 14.98
N CYS A 128 -13.57 -3.95 14.46
CA CYS A 128 -14.46 -5.12 14.39
C CYS A 128 -14.47 -5.95 15.67
N LEU A 129 -13.59 -5.69 16.64
CA LEU A 129 -13.51 -6.43 17.89
C LEU A 129 -14.52 -5.90 18.92
N ASN A 130 -15.14 -6.81 19.68
CA ASN A 130 -15.96 -6.45 20.82
C ASN A 130 -15.06 -6.00 21.99
N GLY A 131 -15.50 -5.03 22.75
CA GLY A 131 -14.76 -4.48 23.90
C GLY A 131 -13.79 -3.35 23.55
N MET A 132 -13.84 -2.86 22.32
CA MET A 132 -13.03 -1.72 21.87
C MET A 132 -13.79 -0.38 21.90
N GLU A 133 -14.98 -0.36 22.53
CA GLU A 133 -15.87 0.80 22.52
C GLU A 133 -15.19 2.07 23.07
N ASP A 134 -14.43 1.94 24.13
CA ASP A 134 -13.73 3.07 24.77
C ASP A 134 -12.59 3.63 23.91
N LEU A 135 -12.07 2.83 22.96
CA LEU A 135 -10.97 3.19 22.08
C LEU A 135 -11.43 3.64 20.68
N LEU A 136 -12.73 3.53 20.37
CA LEU A 136 -13.24 3.87 19.04
C LEU A 136 -12.94 5.31 18.61
N SER A 137 -12.95 6.25 19.55
CA SER A 137 -12.63 7.66 19.27
C SER A 137 -11.18 7.81 18.82
N ASP A 138 -10.25 7.18 19.54
CA ASP A 138 -8.82 7.26 19.22
C ASP A 138 -8.49 6.51 17.92
N LEU A 139 -9.11 5.34 17.70
CA LEU A 139 -9.04 4.60 16.45
C LEU A 139 -9.49 5.42 15.26
N THR A 140 -10.68 6.05 15.39
CA THR A 140 -11.26 6.87 14.32
C THR A 140 -10.38 8.08 14.02
N GLN A 141 -9.89 8.77 15.06
CA GLN A 141 -9.00 9.91 14.88
C GLN A 141 -7.72 9.50 14.15
N LEU A 142 -7.09 8.39 14.54
CA LEU A 142 -5.86 7.93 13.91
C LEU A 142 -6.08 7.51 12.46
N LEU A 143 -7.19 6.86 12.14
CA LEU A 143 -7.59 6.54 10.76
C LEU A 143 -7.74 7.81 9.91
N MET A 144 -8.41 8.84 10.40
CA MET A 144 -8.58 10.12 9.69
C MET A 144 -7.24 10.83 9.45
N GLU A 145 -6.33 10.78 10.42
CA GLU A 145 -4.99 11.36 10.27
C GLU A 145 -4.18 10.63 9.19
N ILE A 146 -4.26 9.30 9.12
CA ILE A 146 -3.62 8.51 8.07
C ILE A 146 -4.21 8.85 6.69
N GLU A 147 -5.53 8.91 6.57
CA GLU A 147 -6.20 9.28 5.32
C GLU A 147 -5.82 10.69 4.87
N SER A 148 -5.72 11.63 5.80
CA SER A 148 -5.27 12.99 5.52
C SER A 148 -3.85 13.05 4.95
N ALA A 149 -2.99 12.13 5.34
CA ALA A 149 -1.63 12.03 4.79
C ALA A 149 -1.60 11.66 3.29
N PHE A 150 -2.66 11.07 2.77
CA PHE A 150 -2.74 10.64 1.36
C PHE A 150 -3.27 11.71 0.40
N ILE A 151 -3.63 12.91 0.89
CA ILE A 151 -4.19 13.99 0.07
C ILE A 151 -3.17 14.52 -0.95
N ASN A 152 -1.93 14.74 -0.52
CA ASN A 152 -0.83 15.22 -1.37
C ASN A 152 0.54 14.95 -0.72
N GLN A 153 1.61 15.25 -1.46
CA GLN A 153 2.99 15.02 -0.99
C GLN A 153 3.34 15.80 0.29
N GLU A 154 2.83 17.02 0.44
CA GLU A 154 3.09 17.84 1.62
C GLU A 154 2.44 17.25 2.87
N CYS A 155 1.19 16.81 2.76
CA CYS A 155 0.50 16.10 3.84
C CYS A 155 1.24 14.82 4.23
N LEU A 156 1.69 14.03 3.25
CA LEU A 156 2.48 12.82 3.51
C LEU A 156 3.81 13.16 4.20
N LYS A 157 4.52 14.19 3.74
CA LYS A 157 5.79 14.63 4.34
C LYS A 157 5.62 15.01 5.80
N ASN A 158 4.55 15.72 6.14
CA ASN A 158 4.25 16.18 7.49
C ASN A 158 3.73 15.07 8.42
N CYS A 159 3.27 13.95 7.88
CA CYS A 159 2.85 12.79 8.66
C CYS A 159 4.08 12.06 9.23
N SER A 160 4.13 11.92 10.56
CA SER A 160 5.18 11.16 11.23
C SER A 160 4.81 9.68 11.34
N LEU A 161 5.44 8.83 10.53
CA LEU A 161 5.23 7.38 10.57
C LEU A 161 5.55 6.77 11.95
N SER A 162 6.64 7.24 12.60
CA SER A 162 7.02 6.78 13.94
C SER A 162 5.94 7.11 14.97
N ASN A 163 5.35 8.32 14.91
CA ASN A 163 4.25 8.71 15.79
C ASN A 163 3.00 7.86 15.55
N MET A 164 2.67 7.58 14.29
CA MET A 164 1.55 6.71 13.92
C MET A 164 1.72 5.30 14.46
N HIS A 165 2.90 4.71 14.30
CA HIS A 165 3.23 3.39 14.86
C HIS A 165 3.12 3.38 16.39
N GLN A 166 3.70 4.38 17.06
CA GLN A 166 3.65 4.45 18.52
C GLN A 166 2.21 4.52 19.04
N ARG A 167 1.39 5.36 18.43
CA ARG A 167 -0.02 5.51 18.83
C ARG A 167 -0.84 4.26 18.54
N ALA A 168 -0.63 3.64 17.38
CA ALA A 168 -1.30 2.39 17.03
C ALA A 168 -0.93 1.22 17.96
N ASN A 169 0.29 1.18 18.50
CA ASN A 169 0.72 0.14 19.43
C ASN A 169 0.17 0.32 20.87
N ILE A 170 -0.38 1.48 21.18
CA ILE A 170 -1.00 1.77 22.50
C ILE A 170 -2.46 1.32 22.50
N ILE A 171 -3.10 1.34 21.34
CA ILE A 171 -4.47 0.88 21.10
C ILE A 171 -4.51 -0.66 21.03
#